data_43015260f61a43fc12c990f6c57b0a2b
#
_entry.id   43015260f61a43fc12c990f6c57b0a2b
#
_cell.length_a   1.000
_cell.length_b   1.000
_cell.length_c   1.000
_cell.angle_alpha   90.00
_cell.angle_beta   90.00
_cell.angle_gamma   90.00
#
_symmetry.space_group_name_H-M   'P 1'
#
loop_
_entity.id
_entity.type
_entity.pdbx_description
1 polymer ?
#
loop_
_entity_poly.entity_id
_entity_poly.type
_entity_poly.pdbx_seq_one_letter_code
_entity_poly.pdbx_strand_id
1 'polypeptide(L)'
;MNNLLPKLHSAFAAITFFLTFLVIFPFMLICIWIPGWEKYGRKINQYWAKTYFHLIFVPVKIEIQGNFEKNKPHIFLANHFSYLDVAMMGFVPGDVLFVGKASIRKAPLFGYYFKKLHIAVDRDRLKSRAETMRRAGEALDRGCGIVLFPEGGIYTKAPPRMIPFKNGAFRLAMEKQIPIIPVTLSFNHLILPDDSRLLLHRRAAKMVLHEALNPKDFGTDEQLKEACFTTIQNQLDLDNHLC
;
A
#
# COMPACT_ATOMS: atom_id res chain seq x y z
N MET A 1 17.71 -17.06 -22.49
CA MET A 1 18.18 -17.16 -21.10
C MET A 1 17.19 -17.99 -20.30
N ASN A 2 17.67 -18.99 -19.55
CA ASN A 2 16.81 -19.93 -18.82
C ASN A 2 16.00 -19.21 -17.72
N ASN A 3 14.68 -19.12 -17.89
CA ASN A 3 13.74 -18.55 -16.88
C ASN A 3 13.46 -19.53 -15.71
N LEU A 4 14.28 -20.57 -15.53
CA LEU A 4 14.05 -21.60 -14.52
C LEU A 4 14.18 -21.03 -13.09
N LEU A 5 15.23 -20.29 -12.80
CA LEU A 5 15.46 -19.70 -11.46
C LEU A 5 14.34 -18.72 -11.05
N PRO A 6 13.94 -17.74 -11.90
CA PRO A 6 12.79 -16.89 -11.58
C PRO A 6 11.49 -17.68 -11.39
N LYS A 7 11.23 -18.73 -12.18
CA LYS A 7 10.04 -19.59 -12.01
C LYS A 7 10.05 -20.31 -10.66
N LEU A 8 11.18 -20.92 -10.29
CA LEU A 8 11.33 -21.61 -9.00
C LEU A 8 11.17 -20.64 -7.84
N HIS A 9 11.77 -19.45 -7.92
CA HIS A 9 11.64 -18.42 -6.89
C HIS A 9 10.20 -17.90 -6.79
N SER A 10 9.50 -17.72 -7.90
CA SER A 10 8.08 -17.33 -7.91
C SER A 10 7.17 -18.40 -7.29
N ALA A 11 7.41 -19.67 -7.63
CA ALA A 11 6.67 -20.78 -7.04
C ALA A 11 6.93 -20.86 -5.52
N PHE A 12 8.18 -20.75 -5.11
CA PHE A 12 8.55 -20.69 -3.69
C PHE A 12 7.87 -19.53 -2.96
N ALA A 13 7.88 -18.32 -3.55
CA ALA A 13 7.24 -17.15 -2.97
C ALA A 13 5.72 -17.31 -2.84
N ALA A 14 5.07 -17.90 -3.87
CA ALA A 14 3.64 -18.18 -3.82
C ALA A 14 3.30 -19.21 -2.73
N ILE A 15 4.04 -20.30 -2.65
CA ILE A 15 3.86 -21.33 -1.60
C ILE A 15 4.07 -20.70 -0.21
N THR A 16 5.14 -19.92 -0.04
CA THR A 16 5.43 -19.22 1.22
C THR A 16 4.30 -18.29 1.61
N PHE A 17 3.73 -17.54 0.64
CA PHE A 17 2.58 -16.68 0.89
C PHE A 17 1.39 -17.47 1.44
N PHE A 18 1.00 -18.55 0.77
CA PHE A 18 -0.13 -19.37 1.19
C PHE A 18 0.09 -20.03 2.55
N LEU A 19 1.25 -20.64 2.76
CA LEU A 19 1.56 -21.31 4.02
C LEU A 19 1.58 -20.33 5.21
N THR A 20 2.28 -19.20 5.05
CA THR A 20 2.33 -18.19 6.11
C THR A 20 0.96 -17.57 6.36
N PHE A 21 0.17 -17.32 5.31
CA PHE A 21 -1.21 -16.86 5.46
C PHE A 21 -2.08 -17.84 6.25
N LEU A 22 -2.01 -19.14 5.95
CA LEU A 22 -2.76 -20.16 6.67
C LEU A 22 -2.38 -20.22 8.15
N VAL A 23 -1.10 -20.01 8.48
CA VAL A 23 -0.64 -19.96 9.87
C VAL A 23 -1.20 -18.76 10.63
N ILE A 24 -1.22 -17.56 10.02
CA ILE A 24 -1.68 -16.35 10.70
C ILE A 24 -3.21 -16.20 10.69
N PHE A 25 -3.90 -16.84 9.75
CA PHE A 25 -5.34 -16.64 9.52
C PHE A 25 -6.20 -16.96 10.76
N PRO A 26 -5.99 -18.05 11.53
CA PRO A 26 -6.72 -18.28 12.77
C PRO A 26 -6.59 -17.12 13.79
N PHE A 27 -5.40 -16.57 13.94
CA PHE A 27 -5.16 -15.44 14.84
C PHE A 27 -5.87 -14.18 14.36
N MET A 28 -5.89 -13.95 13.03
CA MET A 28 -6.67 -12.86 12.44
C MET A 28 -8.17 -13.03 12.68
N LEU A 29 -8.70 -14.27 12.60
CA LEU A 29 -10.11 -14.54 12.89
C LEU A 29 -10.47 -14.19 14.33
N ILE A 30 -9.63 -14.54 15.30
CA ILE A 30 -9.82 -14.17 16.70
C ILE A 30 -9.91 -12.63 16.82
N CYS A 31 -8.98 -11.90 16.19
CA CYS A 31 -9.00 -10.45 16.21
C CYS A 31 -10.22 -9.82 15.50
N ILE A 32 -10.81 -10.52 14.53
CA ILE A 32 -12.02 -10.08 13.82
C ILE A 32 -13.29 -10.32 14.65
N TRP A 33 -13.32 -11.40 15.43
CA TRP A 33 -14.52 -11.81 16.18
C TRP A 33 -14.62 -11.13 17.55
N ILE A 34 -13.50 -10.68 18.12
CA ILE A 34 -13.51 -9.94 19.39
C ILE A 34 -13.62 -8.44 19.09
N PRO A 35 -14.74 -7.78 19.48
CA PRO A 35 -14.92 -6.35 19.26
C PRO A 35 -13.77 -5.52 19.85
N GLY A 36 -13.25 -4.57 19.07
CA GLY A 36 -12.13 -3.70 19.48
C GLY A 36 -10.73 -4.32 19.26
N TRP A 37 -10.63 -5.56 18.80
CA TRP A 37 -9.36 -6.23 18.52
C TRP A 37 -8.89 -6.08 17.09
N GLU A 38 -9.63 -5.39 16.22
CA GLU A 38 -9.29 -5.22 14.80
C GLU A 38 -7.90 -4.61 14.59
N LYS A 39 -7.47 -3.72 15.50
CA LYS A 39 -6.12 -3.13 15.49
C LYS A 39 -5.02 -4.19 15.62
N TYR A 40 -5.24 -5.25 16.39
CA TYR A 40 -4.28 -6.34 16.54
C TYR A 40 -4.21 -7.19 15.26
N GLY A 41 -5.36 -7.42 14.60
CA GLY A 41 -5.42 -8.08 13.31
C GLY A 41 -4.64 -7.31 12.24
N ARG A 42 -4.77 -5.97 12.18
CA ARG A 42 -3.97 -5.12 11.29
C ARG A 42 -2.49 -5.14 11.63
N LYS A 43 -2.14 -5.19 12.91
CA LYS A 43 -0.75 -5.32 13.36
C LYS A 43 -0.14 -6.68 12.97
N ILE A 44 -0.89 -7.78 13.09
CA ILE A 44 -0.49 -9.10 12.60
C ILE A 44 -0.20 -9.02 11.09
N ASN A 45 -1.06 -8.35 10.31
CA ASN A 45 -0.83 -8.15 8.88
C ASN A 45 0.49 -7.42 8.57
N GLN A 46 0.85 -6.38 9.35
CA GLN A 46 2.12 -5.68 9.19
C GLN A 46 3.33 -6.59 9.49
N TYR A 47 3.27 -7.37 10.56
CA TYR A 47 4.31 -8.35 10.89
C TYR A 47 4.42 -9.43 9.80
N TRP A 48 3.28 -9.91 9.32
CA TRP A 48 3.25 -10.88 8.23
C TRP A 48 3.91 -10.34 6.96
N ALA A 49 3.62 -9.12 6.56
CA ALA A 49 4.26 -8.50 5.40
C ALA A 49 5.80 -8.48 5.55
N LYS A 50 6.31 -8.06 6.71
CA LYS A 50 7.76 -8.02 6.99
C LYS A 50 8.38 -9.41 6.97
N THR A 51 7.75 -10.37 7.62
CA THR A 51 8.18 -11.77 7.63
C THR A 51 8.17 -12.38 6.24
N TYR A 52 7.12 -12.11 5.46
CA TYR A 52 7.00 -12.59 4.09
C TYR A 52 8.15 -12.11 3.20
N PHE A 53 8.46 -10.82 3.18
CA PHE A 53 9.58 -10.28 2.40
C PHE A 53 10.93 -10.91 2.82
N HIS A 54 11.12 -11.12 4.11
CA HIS A 54 12.32 -11.81 4.63
C HIS A 54 12.40 -13.26 4.13
N LEU A 55 11.32 -14.02 4.23
CA LEU A 55 11.25 -15.44 3.83
C LEU A 55 11.44 -15.64 2.34
N ILE A 56 10.96 -14.73 1.50
CA ILE A 56 11.15 -14.82 0.04
C ILE A 56 12.47 -14.21 -0.44
N PHE A 57 13.38 -13.87 0.48
CA PHE A 57 14.70 -13.31 0.19
C PHE A 57 14.67 -12.03 -0.66
N VAL A 58 13.68 -11.17 -0.44
CA VAL A 58 13.59 -9.82 -1.01
C VAL A 58 13.93 -8.81 0.08
N PRO A 59 15.18 -8.31 0.16
CA PRO A 59 15.54 -7.31 1.14
C PRO A 59 14.79 -6.01 0.89
N VAL A 60 14.34 -5.35 1.96
CA VAL A 60 13.63 -4.07 1.88
C VAL A 60 14.47 -3.00 2.58
N LYS A 61 14.91 -2.00 1.82
CA LYS A 61 15.54 -0.79 2.36
C LYS A 61 14.46 0.25 2.64
N ILE A 62 14.38 0.75 3.87
CA ILE A 62 13.42 1.79 4.25
C ILE A 62 14.20 3.06 4.58
N GLU A 63 13.85 4.15 3.92
CA GLU A 63 14.35 5.50 4.19
C GLU A 63 13.19 6.35 4.72
N ILE A 64 13.42 7.05 5.81
CA ILE A 64 12.42 7.98 6.39
C ILE A 64 12.99 9.37 6.28
N GLN A 65 12.33 10.23 5.52
CA GLN A 65 12.64 11.63 5.35
C GLN A 65 11.67 12.45 6.23
N GLY A 66 12.20 13.35 7.02
CA GLY A 66 11.41 14.17 7.93
C GLY A 66 10.89 13.44 9.19
N ASN A 67 10.21 14.20 10.01
CA ASN A 67 9.63 13.71 11.27
C ASN A 67 8.10 13.77 11.17
N PHE A 68 7.45 12.64 11.42
CA PHE A 68 6.00 12.58 11.61
C PHE A 68 5.65 11.72 12.83
N GLU A 69 4.54 12.06 13.48
CA GLU A 69 4.12 11.39 14.71
C GLU A 69 3.49 10.03 14.37
N LYS A 70 4.23 8.93 14.62
CA LYS A 70 3.82 7.55 14.27
C LYS A 70 2.50 7.11 14.92
N ASN A 71 2.07 7.77 15.98
CA ASN A 71 0.86 7.45 16.73
C ASN A 71 -0.36 8.29 16.32
N LYS A 72 -0.18 9.24 15.40
CA LYS A 72 -1.28 10.02 14.81
C LYS A 72 -1.74 9.41 13.49
N PRO A 73 -3.02 9.57 13.13
CA PRO A 73 -3.50 9.13 11.82
C PRO A 73 -2.84 9.93 10.70
N HIS A 74 -2.45 9.25 9.64
CA HIS A 74 -1.91 9.83 8.41
C HIS A 74 -2.54 9.18 7.19
N ILE A 75 -2.53 9.87 6.06
CA ILE A 75 -2.88 9.29 4.77
C ILE A 75 -1.58 8.98 4.03
N PHE A 76 -1.24 7.70 3.92
CA PHE A 76 -0.07 7.22 3.18
C PHE A 76 -0.45 7.02 1.72
N LEU A 77 0.16 7.76 0.81
CA LEU A 77 -0.08 7.69 -0.63
C LEU A 77 1.18 7.19 -1.34
N ALA A 78 1.05 6.09 -2.08
CA ALA A 78 2.17 5.47 -2.79
C ALA A 78 1.91 5.34 -4.29
N ASN A 79 2.97 5.30 -5.12
CA ASN A 79 2.92 4.82 -6.49
C ASN A 79 2.54 3.34 -6.55
N HIS A 80 2.00 2.87 -7.68
CA HIS A 80 1.51 1.50 -7.80
C HIS A 80 1.86 0.85 -9.14
N PHE A 81 2.94 0.09 -9.15
CA PHE A 81 3.51 -0.53 -10.35
C PHE A 81 3.59 -2.06 -10.27
N SER A 82 3.33 -2.63 -9.07
CA SER A 82 3.49 -4.05 -8.80
C SER A 82 2.50 -4.54 -7.73
N TYR A 83 2.13 -5.80 -7.77
CA TYR A 83 1.38 -6.44 -6.67
C TYR A 83 2.15 -6.46 -5.34
N LEU A 84 3.51 -6.44 -5.40
CA LEU A 84 4.34 -6.32 -4.19
C LEU A 84 4.14 -5.01 -3.44
N ASP A 85 3.70 -3.95 -4.11
CA ASP A 85 3.47 -2.64 -3.47
C ASP A 85 2.47 -2.76 -2.32
N VAL A 86 1.42 -3.58 -2.50
CA VAL A 86 0.40 -3.77 -1.47
C VAL A 86 1.00 -4.41 -0.22
N ALA A 87 1.81 -5.45 -0.39
CA ALA A 87 2.48 -6.11 0.74
C ALA A 87 3.53 -5.20 1.39
N MET A 88 4.28 -4.44 0.57
CA MET A 88 5.30 -3.52 1.04
C MET A 88 4.73 -2.35 1.85
N MET A 89 3.53 -1.87 1.53
CA MET A 89 2.85 -0.87 2.36
C MET A 89 2.49 -1.37 3.77
N GLY A 90 2.60 -2.67 4.05
CA GLY A 90 2.56 -3.22 5.42
C GLY A 90 3.74 -2.79 6.29
N PHE A 91 4.77 -2.15 5.73
CA PHE A 91 5.91 -1.61 6.49
C PHE A 91 5.67 -0.20 7.03
N VAL A 92 4.63 0.52 6.57
CA VAL A 92 4.30 1.85 7.11
C VAL A 92 3.96 1.75 8.60
N PRO A 93 4.32 2.75 9.41
CA PRO A 93 4.06 2.73 10.84
C PRO A 93 2.59 3.04 11.18
N GLY A 94 2.19 2.74 12.41
CA GLY A 94 0.87 3.06 12.95
C GLY A 94 -0.18 1.98 12.67
N ASP A 95 -1.40 2.23 13.13
CA ASP A 95 -2.56 1.39 12.85
C ASP A 95 -3.23 1.87 11.56
N VAL A 96 -3.09 1.12 10.46
CA VAL A 96 -3.51 1.56 9.12
C VAL A 96 -4.52 0.62 8.49
N LEU A 97 -5.50 1.20 7.78
CA LEU A 97 -6.42 0.49 6.90
C LEU A 97 -6.00 0.67 5.44
N PHE A 98 -6.06 -0.41 4.69
CA PHE A 98 -5.82 -0.38 3.24
C PHE A 98 -7.12 -0.14 2.48
N VAL A 99 -7.06 0.68 1.44
CA VAL A 99 -8.12 0.80 0.44
C VAL A 99 -7.77 -0.03 -0.79
N GLY A 100 -8.44 -1.16 -0.95
CA GLY A 100 -8.18 -2.10 -2.03
C GLY A 100 -9.37 -2.36 -2.96
N LYS A 101 -9.10 -2.91 -4.15
CA LYS A 101 -10.13 -3.22 -5.16
C LYS A 101 -11.14 -4.23 -4.62
N ALA A 102 -12.44 -4.02 -4.89
CA ALA A 102 -13.52 -4.90 -4.42
C ALA A 102 -13.39 -6.36 -4.88
N SER A 103 -12.69 -6.62 -6.00
CA SER A 103 -12.43 -7.99 -6.47
C SER A 103 -11.61 -8.83 -5.48
N ILE A 104 -10.82 -8.20 -4.60
CA ILE A 104 -10.08 -8.89 -3.52
C ILE A 104 -11.03 -9.70 -2.63
N ARG A 105 -12.27 -9.23 -2.44
CA ARG A 105 -13.30 -9.93 -1.65
C ARG A 105 -13.69 -11.31 -2.20
N LYS A 106 -13.37 -11.59 -3.48
CA LYS A 106 -13.66 -12.87 -4.13
C LYS A 106 -12.63 -13.96 -3.78
N ALA A 107 -11.45 -13.59 -3.28
CA ALA A 107 -10.44 -14.55 -2.87
C ALA A 107 -10.89 -15.29 -1.60
N PRO A 108 -10.92 -16.62 -1.59
CA PRO A 108 -11.31 -17.39 -0.40
C PRO A 108 -10.44 -17.01 0.82
N LEU A 109 -11.00 -16.97 2.01
CA LEU A 109 -10.37 -16.61 3.27
C LEU A 109 -9.79 -15.18 3.27
N PHE A 110 -8.91 -14.84 2.32
CA PHE A 110 -8.29 -13.53 2.19
C PHE A 110 -9.34 -12.42 1.98
N GLY A 111 -10.34 -12.67 1.16
CA GLY A 111 -11.42 -11.72 0.94
C GLY A 111 -12.29 -11.47 2.17
N TYR A 112 -12.52 -12.49 2.99
CA TYR A 112 -13.23 -12.33 4.26
C TYR A 112 -12.45 -11.44 5.23
N TYR A 113 -11.18 -11.75 5.44
CA TYR A 113 -10.27 -10.95 6.27
C TYR A 113 -10.17 -9.50 5.79
N PHE A 114 -9.95 -9.30 4.48
CA PHE A 114 -9.82 -7.97 3.90
C PHE A 114 -11.09 -7.14 4.09
N LYS A 115 -12.26 -7.73 3.90
CA LYS A 115 -13.55 -7.07 4.11
C LYS A 115 -13.75 -6.59 5.55
N LYS A 116 -13.21 -7.32 6.53
CA LYS A 116 -13.39 -7.04 7.96
C LYS A 116 -12.41 -6.00 8.48
N LEU A 117 -11.15 -6.07 8.07
CA LEU A 117 -10.08 -5.23 8.61
C LEU A 117 -9.72 -4.03 7.72
N HIS A 118 -10.19 -3.99 6.48
CA HIS A 118 -9.81 -2.99 5.48
C HIS A 118 -11.03 -2.44 4.71
N ILE A 119 -10.78 -1.53 3.77
CA ILE A 119 -11.83 -0.89 2.98
C ILE A 119 -11.76 -1.39 1.53
N ALA A 120 -12.82 -2.04 1.06
CA ALA A 120 -12.90 -2.50 -0.32
C ALA A 120 -13.71 -1.52 -1.17
N VAL A 121 -13.17 -1.11 -2.32
CA VAL A 121 -13.76 -0.15 -3.26
C VAL A 121 -14.06 -0.80 -4.60
N ASP A 122 -15.29 -0.62 -5.08
CA ASP A 122 -15.64 -0.82 -6.48
C ASP A 122 -15.38 0.49 -7.22
N ARG A 123 -14.30 0.51 -8.01
CA ARG A 123 -13.76 1.72 -8.64
C ARG A 123 -14.62 2.22 -9.79
N ASP A 124 -15.46 1.36 -10.34
CA ASP A 124 -16.31 1.66 -11.49
C ASP A 124 -17.63 2.33 -11.07
N ARG A 125 -17.97 2.25 -9.78
CA ARG A 125 -19.21 2.78 -9.22
C ARG A 125 -18.98 4.03 -8.38
N LEU A 126 -19.57 5.18 -8.80
CA LEU A 126 -19.45 6.47 -8.08
C LEU A 126 -19.87 6.36 -6.61
N LYS A 127 -21.03 5.70 -6.33
CA LYS A 127 -21.51 5.49 -4.97
C LYS A 127 -20.51 4.72 -4.11
N SER A 128 -19.82 3.72 -4.68
CA SER A 128 -18.80 2.96 -3.97
C SER A 128 -17.55 3.80 -3.68
N ARG A 129 -17.16 4.68 -4.59
CA ARG A 129 -16.03 5.60 -4.37
C ARG A 129 -16.35 6.60 -3.24
N ALA A 130 -17.55 7.20 -3.25
CA ALA A 130 -18.00 8.11 -2.18
C ALA A 130 -18.06 7.41 -0.82
N GLU A 131 -18.67 6.21 -0.78
CA GLU A 131 -18.74 5.39 0.44
C GLU A 131 -17.35 4.99 0.95
N THR A 132 -16.41 4.72 0.06
CA THR A 132 -15.01 4.43 0.44
C THR A 132 -14.37 5.63 1.12
N MET A 133 -14.53 6.84 0.59
CA MET A 133 -13.97 8.06 1.20
C MET A 133 -14.64 8.37 2.55
N ARG A 134 -15.96 8.18 2.66
CA ARG A 134 -16.66 8.30 3.93
C ARG A 134 -16.09 7.34 5.00
N ARG A 135 -15.94 6.05 4.66
CA ARG A 135 -15.36 5.04 5.57
C ARG A 135 -13.90 5.32 5.91
N ALA A 136 -13.13 5.85 4.95
CA ALA A 136 -11.76 6.28 5.20
C ALA A 136 -11.73 7.46 6.18
N GLY A 137 -12.61 8.45 6.02
CA GLY A 137 -12.78 9.57 6.95
C GLY A 137 -13.13 9.10 8.37
N GLU A 138 -14.10 8.20 8.50
CA GLU A 138 -14.44 7.61 9.81
C GLU A 138 -13.28 6.84 10.45
N ALA A 139 -12.44 6.18 9.67
CA ALA A 139 -11.26 5.50 10.19
C ALA A 139 -10.21 6.51 10.71
N LEU A 140 -9.99 7.60 9.98
CA LEU A 140 -9.12 8.70 10.41
C LEU A 140 -9.64 9.34 11.71
N ASP A 141 -10.95 9.58 11.84
CA ASP A 141 -11.57 10.12 13.04
C ASP A 141 -11.39 9.19 14.27
N ARG A 142 -11.26 7.87 14.04
CA ARG A 142 -10.95 6.89 15.09
C ARG A 142 -9.44 6.74 15.37
N GLY A 143 -8.59 7.55 14.76
CA GLY A 143 -7.14 7.50 14.94
C GLY A 143 -6.42 6.47 14.07
N CYS A 144 -7.09 5.85 13.09
CA CYS A 144 -6.45 4.92 12.15
C CYS A 144 -5.92 5.68 10.93
N GLY A 145 -4.70 5.38 10.51
CA GLY A 145 -4.19 5.86 9.23
C GLY A 145 -4.81 5.11 8.04
N ILE A 146 -4.66 5.69 6.84
CA ILE A 146 -5.17 5.12 5.60
C ILE A 146 -4.02 4.92 4.61
N VAL A 147 -3.97 3.77 3.95
CA VAL A 147 -3.07 3.46 2.83
C VAL A 147 -3.87 3.44 1.54
N LEU A 148 -3.43 4.23 0.57
CA LEU A 148 -4.05 4.36 -0.75
C LEU A 148 -3.00 4.41 -1.85
N PHE A 149 -3.41 3.93 -3.03
CA PHE A 149 -2.70 4.13 -4.28
C PHE A 149 -3.51 5.11 -5.14
N PRO A 150 -3.12 6.39 -5.22
CA PRO A 150 -3.95 7.44 -5.83
C PRO A 150 -4.09 7.29 -7.35
N GLU A 151 -3.21 6.54 -8.01
CA GLU A 151 -3.35 6.11 -9.41
C GLU A 151 -4.63 5.29 -9.64
N GLY A 152 -5.09 4.60 -8.60
CA GLY A 152 -6.32 3.80 -8.64
C GLY A 152 -6.12 2.39 -9.20
N GLY A 153 -4.91 1.95 -9.51
CA GLY A 153 -4.54 0.62 -9.98
C GLY A 153 -3.19 0.61 -10.65
N ILE A 154 -2.73 -0.56 -11.05
CA ILE A 154 -1.52 -0.73 -11.86
C ILE A 154 -1.93 -0.47 -13.31
N TYR A 155 -1.73 0.74 -13.80
CA TYR A 155 -2.16 1.16 -15.15
C TYR A 155 -1.02 1.70 -16.01
N THR A 156 0.10 2.09 -15.40
CA THR A 156 1.25 2.58 -16.19
C THR A 156 1.85 1.45 -17.02
N LYS A 157 2.17 1.78 -18.27
CA LYS A 157 2.89 0.88 -19.18
C LYS A 157 4.39 1.16 -19.28
N ALA A 158 4.83 2.22 -18.60
CA ALA A 158 6.20 2.70 -18.66
C ALA A 158 6.73 3.06 -17.26
N PRO A 159 6.81 2.10 -16.30
CA PRO A 159 7.45 2.38 -15.02
C PRO A 159 8.90 2.82 -15.23
N PRO A 160 9.40 3.77 -14.44
CA PRO A 160 8.83 4.35 -13.22
C PRO A 160 7.96 5.61 -13.42
N ARG A 161 7.37 5.84 -14.59
CA ARG A 161 6.48 6.98 -14.79
C ARG A 161 5.09 6.69 -14.25
N MET A 162 4.63 7.56 -13.33
CA MET A 162 3.29 7.47 -12.77
C MET A 162 2.24 8.02 -13.75
N ILE A 163 1.00 7.61 -13.56
CA ILE A 163 -0.17 8.22 -14.18
C ILE A 163 -0.79 9.27 -13.24
N PRO A 164 -1.63 10.19 -13.75
CA PRO A 164 -2.26 11.24 -12.93
C PRO A 164 -3.03 10.68 -11.74
N PHE A 165 -2.88 11.32 -10.59
CA PHE A 165 -3.54 10.95 -9.34
C PHE A 165 -5.01 11.36 -9.33
N LYS A 166 -5.85 10.55 -8.69
CA LYS A 166 -7.27 10.83 -8.42
C LYS A 166 -7.42 11.71 -7.18
N ASN A 167 -8.34 12.65 -7.19
CA ASN A 167 -8.48 13.70 -6.16
C ASN A 167 -9.02 13.21 -4.81
N GLY A 168 -9.64 12.02 -4.73
CA GLY A 168 -10.39 11.59 -3.55
C GLY A 168 -9.62 11.65 -2.23
N ALA A 169 -8.36 11.19 -2.23
CA ALA A 169 -7.52 11.20 -1.04
C ALA A 169 -7.12 12.63 -0.61
N PHE A 170 -6.87 13.52 -1.58
CA PHE A 170 -6.47 14.90 -1.33
C PHE A 170 -7.63 15.73 -0.78
N ARG A 171 -8.83 15.58 -1.33
CA ARG A 171 -10.06 16.16 -0.76
C ARG A 171 -10.30 15.71 0.67
N LEU A 172 -10.15 14.40 0.93
CA LEU A 172 -10.28 13.86 2.28
C LEU A 172 -9.24 14.45 3.23
N ALA A 173 -7.97 14.60 2.79
CA ALA A 173 -6.92 15.22 3.57
C ALA A 173 -7.25 16.68 3.92
N MET A 174 -7.71 17.46 2.94
CA MET A 174 -8.12 18.86 3.13
C MET A 174 -9.33 18.97 4.07
N GLU A 175 -10.36 18.12 3.88
CA GLU A 175 -11.56 18.11 4.71
C GLU A 175 -11.25 17.77 6.18
N LYS A 176 -10.43 16.74 6.40
CA LYS A 176 -10.10 16.24 7.74
C LYS A 176 -8.88 16.93 8.37
N GLN A 177 -8.17 17.76 7.63
CA GLN A 177 -6.92 18.39 8.06
C GLN A 177 -5.90 17.35 8.54
N ILE A 178 -5.83 16.20 7.85
CA ILE A 178 -4.92 15.09 8.14
C ILE A 178 -3.74 15.13 7.16
N PRO A 179 -2.49 15.11 7.66
CA PRO A 179 -1.31 15.13 6.79
C PRO A 179 -1.23 13.91 5.86
N ILE A 180 -0.74 14.16 4.64
CA ILE A 180 -0.37 13.12 3.67
C ILE A 180 1.11 12.82 3.82
N ILE A 181 1.45 11.53 3.92
CA ILE A 181 2.82 11.07 3.80
C ILE A 181 2.97 10.44 2.41
N PRO A 182 3.68 11.11 1.48
CA PRO A 182 4.04 10.51 0.22
C PRO A 182 4.97 9.32 0.46
N VAL A 183 4.76 8.22 -0.24
CA VAL A 183 5.59 7.02 -0.14
C VAL A 183 6.06 6.61 -1.52
N THR A 184 7.37 6.53 -1.73
CA THR A 184 7.92 6.02 -2.97
C THR A 184 8.30 4.55 -2.82
N LEU A 185 7.76 3.71 -3.69
CA LEU A 185 8.07 2.29 -3.79
C LEU A 185 8.92 2.07 -5.06
N SER A 186 10.23 2.03 -4.87
CA SER A 186 11.17 1.86 -5.98
C SER A 186 11.46 0.38 -6.21
N PHE A 187 11.62 0.02 -7.48
CA PHE A 187 12.09 -1.31 -7.95
C PHE A 187 11.07 -2.46 -7.85
N ASN A 188 9.93 -2.34 -7.20
CA ASN A 188 8.96 -3.42 -7.10
C ASN A 188 8.48 -3.92 -8.48
N HIS A 189 8.36 -3.03 -9.47
CA HIS A 189 8.07 -3.38 -10.86
C HIS A 189 9.18 -4.18 -11.56
N LEU A 190 10.41 -4.10 -11.05
CA LEU A 190 11.54 -4.91 -11.53
C LEU A 190 11.63 -6.24 -10.78
N ILE A 191 11.13 -6.30 -9.54
CA ILE A 191 11.10 -7.52 -8.71
C ILE A 191 9.95 -8.42 -9.15
N LEU A 192 8.74 -7.88 -9.23
CA LEU A 192 7.54 -8.57 -9.71
C LEU A 192 6.82 -7.68 -10.73
N PRO A 193 7.20 -7.74 -12.01
CA PRO A 193 6.52 -7.01 -13.08
C PRO A 193 5.03 -7.36 -13.15
N ASP A 194 4.20 -6.36 -13.48
CA ASP A 194 2.78 -6.57 -13.80
C ASP A 194 2.64 -7.09 -15.24
N ASP A 195 3.10 -8.30 -15.45
CA ASP A 195 2.96 -9.04 -16.71
C ASP A 195 2.28 -10.39 -16.48
N SER A 196 1.84 -11.04 -17.55
CA SER A 196 1.12 -12.32 -17.48
C SER A 196 1.94 -13.47 -16.88
N ARG A 197 3.26 -13.32 -16.77
CA ARG A 197 4.18 -14.35 -16.29
C ARG A 197 4.31 -14.37 -14.78
N LEU A 198 4.11 -13.21 -14.10
CA LEU A 198 4.25 -13.03 -12.65
C LEU A 198 5.56 -13.63 -12.09
N LEU A 199 6.68 -13.38 -12.78
CA LEU A 199 7.98 -13.89 -12.37
C LEU A 199 8.66 -12.97 -11.36
N LEU A 200 9.03 -13.54 -10.21
CA LEU A 200 9.76 -12.84 -9.16
C LEU A 200 11.27 -12.85 -9.47
N HIS A 201 11.85 -11.67 -9.56
CA HIS A 201 13.28 -11.47 -9.77
C HIS A 201 13.97 -11.06 -8.47
N ARG A 202 15.18 -11.59 -8.25
CA ARG A 202 15.98 -11.27 -7.05
C ARG A 202 16.53 -9.85 -7.17
N ARG A 203 15.99 -8.94 -6.36
CA ARG A 203 16.45 -7.56 -6.22
C ARG A 203 16.02 -7.04 -4.86
N ALA A 204 16.76 -6.06 -4.32
CA ALA A 204 16.32 -5.31 -3.15
C ALA A 204 15.19 -4.34 -3.52
N ALA A 205 14.15 -4.30 -2.71
CA ALA A 205 13.11 -3.30 -2.76
C ALA A 205 13.52 -2.06 -1.95
N LYS A 206 13.02 -0.89 -2.32
CA LYS A 206 13.25 0.36 -1.58
C LYS A 206 11.93 1.06 -1.33
N MET A 207 11.72 1.50 -0.07
CA MET A 207 10.61 2.34 0.35
C MET A 207 11.17 3.65 0.90
N VAL A 208 10.68 4.77 0.42
CA VAL A 208 10.98 6.09 0.98
C VAL A 208 9.68 6.66 1.53
N LEU A 209 9.65 6.91 2.86
CA LEU A 209 8.59 7.71 3.47
C LEU A 209 9.08 9.15 3.50
N HIS A 210 8.42 10.02 2.74
CA HIS A 210 8.78 11.41 2.63
C HIS A 210 8.26 12.25 3.80
N GLU A 211 8.69 13.50 3.86
CA GLU A 211 8.15 14.48 4.79
C GLU A 211 6.63 14.63 4.61
N ALA A 212 5.93 14.80 5.72
CA ALA A 212 4.49 14.92 5.72
C ALA A 212 4.05 16.24 5.06
N LEU A 213 3.17 16.16 4.07
CA LEU A 213 2.52 17.32 3.46
C LEU A 213 1.30 17.69 4.30
N ASN A 214 1.38 18.84 4.97
CA ASN A 214 0.29 19.30 5.82
C ASN A 214 -0.75 20.04 4.96
N PRO A 215 -2.04 19.65 4.98
CA PRO A 215 -3.08 20.33 4.20
C PRO A 215 -3.16 21.85 4.43
N LYS A 216 -2.78 22.32 5.63
CA LYS A 216 -2.79 23.75 5.98
C LYS A 216 -1.81 24.59 5.14
N ASP A 217 -0.79 23.95 4.57
CA ASP A 217 0.25 24.63 3.77
C ASP A 217 -0.19 24.82 2.30
N PHE A 218 -1.38 24.31 1.94
CA PHE A 218 -1.90 24.33 0.56
C PHE A 218 -3.26 24.99 0.50
N GLY A 219 -3.48 25.81 -0.53
CA GLY A 219 -4.76 26.50 -0.76
C GLY A 219 -5.85 25.60 -1.33
N THR A 220 -5.47 24.52 -2.06
CA THR A 220 -6.40 23.62 -2.74
C THR A 220 -5.94 22.17 -2.73
N ASP A 221 -6.89 21.24 -2.90
CA ASP A 221 -6.59 19.80 -3.04
C ASP A 221 -5.73 19.51 -4.28
N GLU A 222 -5.84 20.30 -5.34
CA GLU A 222 -5.00 20.19 -6.55
C GLU A 222 -3.53 20.52 -6.25
N GLN A 223 -3.26 21.59 -5.50
CA GLN A 223 -1.89 21.95 -5.10
C GLN A 223 -1.26 20.87 -4.23
N LEU A 224 -2.00 20.34 -3.25
CA LEU A 224 -1.55 19.23 -2.40
C LEU A 224 -1.29 17.97 -3.23
N LYS A 225 -2.13 17.69 -4.22
CA LYS A 225 -1.98 16.56 -5.15
C LYS A 225 -0.71 16.68 -5.99
N GLU A 226 -0.49 17.86 -6.57
CA GLU A 226 0.69 18.12 -7.40
C GLU A 226 1.98 18.01 -6.59
N ALA A 227 2.00 18.56 -5.37
CA ALA A 227 3.15 18.43 -4.47
C ALA A 227 3.43 16.96 -4.15
N CYS A 228 2.40 16.16 -3.82
CA CYS A 228 2.55 14.74 -3.55
C CYS A 228 3.04 13.96 -4.77
N PHE A 229 2.48 14.23 -5.95
CA PHE A 229 2.89 13.62 -7.21
C PHE A 229 4.35 13.92 -7.53
N THR A 230 4.73 15.19 -7.49
CA THR A 230 6.10 15.66 -7.78
C THR A 230 7.11 15.04 -6.81
N THR A 231 6.78 14.96 -5.52
CA THR A 231 7.66 14.35 -4.52
C THR A 231 7.95 12.88 -4.85
N ILE A 232 6.91 12.10 -5.17
CA ILE A 232 7.08 10.67 -5.49
C ILE A 232 7.80 10.50 -6.82
N GLN A 233 7.42 11.25 -7.88
CA GLN A 233 8.03 11.12 -9.20
C GLN A 233 9.51 11.49 -9.19
N ASN A 234 9.89 12.58 -8.51
CA ASN A 234 11.29 12.98 -8.38
C ASN A 234 12.14 11.90 -7.72
N GLN A 235 11.63 11.25 -6.67
CA GLN A 235 12.33 10.15 -6.03
C GLN A 235 12.44 8.93 -6.94
N LEU A 236 11.40 8.61 -7.70
CA LEU A 236 11.43 7.52 -8.69
C LEU A 236 12.47 7.79 -9.79
N ASP A 237 12.53 9.02 -10.28
CA ASP A 237 13.50 9.44 -11.31
C ASP A 237 14.93 9.37 -10.75
N LEU A 238 15.16 9.85 -9.53
CA LEU A 238 16.45 9.74 -8.84
C LEU A 238 16.90 8.29 -8.71
N ASP A 239 16.02 7.40 -8.22
CA ASP A 239 16.35 5.99 -8.01
C ASP A 239 16.57 5.24 -9.34
N ASN A 240 15.87 5.64 -10.40
CA ASN A 240 16.04 5.03 -11.73
C ASN A 240 17.40 5.39 -12.38
N HIS A 241 17.95 6.56 -12.09
CA HIS A 241 19.30 6.94 -12.55
C HIS A 241 20.42 6.19 -11.83
N LEU A 242 20.14 5.58 -10.67
CA LEU A 242 21.08 4.80 -9.88
C LEU A 242 21.07 3.29 -10.23
N CYS A 243 20.25 2.88 -11.20
CA CYS A 243 20.13 1.51 -11.72
C CYS A 243 20.93 1.32 -12.99
#